data_30bcc89bd6005fe6457f1b51966a9194
#
_entry.id   30bcc89bd6005fe6457f1b51966a9194
#
_cell.length_a   1.000
_cell.length_b   1.000
_cell.length_c   1.000
_cell.angle_alpha   90.00
_cell.angle_beta   90.00
_cell.angle_gamma   90.00
#
_symmetry.space_group_name_H-M   'P 1'
#
loop_
_entity.id
_entity.type
_entity.pdbx_description
1 polymer ?
#
loop_
_entity_poly.entity_id
_entity_poly.type
_entity_poly.pdbx_seq_one_letter_code
_entity_poly.pdbx_strand_id
1 'polypeptide(L)'
;MRFDQQAVLVTGGGSGIGQQVCFAAAREGARVAVGDLDLARAEATAATIRAEGGEAHGFALDVTDAASVTAFVQAAETVLGRLDVLVNSAGIREIVSVLDLSLEEWSRVLAVNLTGTFLASQAFARRLVALGTDGRIVNLASTLGISAAPNRAAYVASKHGVVGITKEMALELGDRGIRVNAVAPGVVRTPMTERYFQDPVQSQVIRDIHAVGRWAEPAEVAHAILFLAEEGNGFITGAILTVDGGWTIGKKM
;
A
#
# COMPACT_ATOMS: atom_id res chain seq x y z
N MET A 1 -18.89 -8.22 -10.52
CA MET A 1 -17.93 -7.65 -9.54
C MET A 1 -16.52 -7.90 -10.06
N ARG A 2 -15.62 -6.93 -9.96
CA ARG A 2 -14.26 -7.03 -10.56
C ARG A 2 -13.34 -8.04 -9.86
N PHE A 3 -13.61 -8.32 -8.59
CA PHE A 3 -12.81 -9.23 -7.75
C PHE A 3 -13.63 -10.40 -7.21
N ASP A 4 -14.66 -10.81 -7.96
CA ASP A 4 -15.56 -11.89 -7.51
C ASP A 4 -14.78 -13.16 -7.14
N GLN A 5 -14.94 -13.60 -5.88
CA GLN A 5 -14.25 -14.75 -5.29
C GLN A 5 -12.71 -14.68 -5.26
N GLN A 6 -12.10 -13.55 -5.60
CA GLN A 6 -10.63 -13.38 -5.50
C GLN A 6 -10.20 -13.07 -4.06
N ALA A 7 -9.03 -13.54 -3.70
CA ALA A 7 -8.42 -13.29 -2.39
C ALA A 7 -7.49 -12.06 -2.45
N VAL A 8 -7.80 -11.05 -1.65
CA VAL A 8 -7.02 -9.81 -1.55
C VAL A 8 -6.40 -9.69 -0.17
N LEU A 9 -5.07 -9.70 -0.11
CA LEU A 9 -4.28 -9.51 1.09
C LEU A 9 -3.83 -8.06 1.19
N VAL A 10 -4.02 -7.42 2.33
CA VAL A 10 -3.63 -6.01 2.55
C VAL A 10 -2.78 -5.88 3.79
N THR A 11 -1.54 -5.38 3.67
CA THR A 11 -0.72 -4.99 4.82
C THR A 11 -1.04 -3.55 5.24
N GLY A 12 -1.12 -3.27 6.55
CA GLY A 12 -1.56 -1.97 7.06
C GLY A 12 -3.04 -1.71 6.79
N GLY A 13 -3.86 -2.77 6.80
CA GLY A 13 -5.28 -2.72 6.48
C GLY A 13 -6.18 -2.20 7.60
N GLY A 14 -5.63 -1.91 8.79
CA GLY A 14 -6.39 -1.43 9.95
C GLY A 14 -6.72 0.06 9.91
N SER A 15 -6.18 0.85 8.99
CA SER A 15 -6.44 2.29 8.90
C SER A 15 -6.14 2.88 7.51
N GLY A 16 -6.58 4.12 7.29
CA GLY A 16 -6.19 4.96 6.17
C GLY A 16 -6.45 4.34 4.79
N ILE A 17 -5.44 4.38 3.92
CA ILE A 17 -5.55 3.88 2.55
C ILE A 17 -5.77 2.37 2.54
N GLY A 18 -5.00 1.59 3.33
CA GLY A 18 -5.13 0.14 3.40
C GLY A 18 -6.53 -0.31 3.80
N GLN A 19 -7.12 0.35 4.79
CA GLN A 19 -8.50 0.09 5.22
C GLN A 19 -9.50 0.34 4.09
N GLN A 20 -9.36 1.46 3.35
CA GLN A 20 -10.25 1.75 2.22
C GLN A 20 -10.06 0.78 1.05
N VAL A 21 -8.84 0.25 0.85
CA VAL A 21 -8.62 -0.85 -0.11
C VAL A 21 -9.40 -2.10 0.31
N CYS A 22 -9.34 -2.47 1.60
CA CYS A 22 -10.10 -3.61 2.12
C CYS A 22 -11.60 -3.45 1.86
N PHE A 23 -12.17 -2.28 2.20
CA PHE A 23 -13.61 -2.02 1.97
C PHE A 23 -13.97 -2.02 0.48
N ALA A 24 -13.16 -1.36 -0.35
CA ALA A 24 -13.42 -1.28 -1.77
C ALA A 24 -13.30 -2.65 -2.47
N ALA A 25 -12.29 -3.46 -2.10
CA ALA A 25 -12.14 -4.81 -2.63
C ALA A 25 -13.31 -5.72 -2.25
N ALA A 26 -13.76 -5.68 -0.99
CA ALA A 26 -14.89 -6.47 -0.52
C ALA A 26 -16.18 -6.10 -1.24
N ARG A 27 -16.44 -4.81 -1.49
CA ARG A 27 -17.62 -4.35 -2.26
C ARG A 27 -17.59 -4.80 -3.71
N GLU A 28 -16.41 -5.12 -4.25
CA GLU A 28 -16.22 -5.68 -5.58
C GLU A 28 -16.17 -7.23 -5.59
N GLY A 29 -16.53 -7.86 -4.46
CA GLY A 29 -16.68 -9.31 -4.34
C GLY A 29 -15.43 -10.06 -3.86
N ALA A 30 -14.38 -9.36 -3.47
CA ALA A 30 -13.18 -9.99 -2.93
C ALA A 30 -13.40 -10.58 -1.53
N ARG A 31 -12.70 -11.68 -1.24
CA ARG A 31 -12.43 -12.16 0.11
C ARG A 31 -11.15 -11.52 0.62
N VAL A 32 -11.17 -10.91 1.81
CA VAL A 32 -10.11 -10.00 2.25
C VAL A 32 -9.38 -10.52 3.49
N ALA A 33 -8.04 -10.60 3.40
CA ALA A 33 -7.17 -10.77 4.55
C ALA A 33 -6.60 -9.40 4.95
N VAL A 34 -6.96 -8.93 6.15
CA VAL A 34 -6.55 -7.63 6.69
C VAL A 34 -5.40 -7.85 7.65
N GLY A 35 -4.18 -7.50 7.25
CA GLY A 35 -2.98 -7.56 8.11
C GLY A 35 -2.67 -6.17 8.69
N ASP A 36 -2.47 -6.07 10.00
CA ASP A 36 -2.02 -4.86 10.66
C ASP A 36 -1.18 -5.21 11.91
N LEU A 37 -0.25 -4.33 12.31
CA LEU A 37 0.51 -4.50 13.54
C LEU A 37 -0.42 -4.54 14.76
N ASP A 38 -1.49 -3.75 14.72
CA ASP A 38 -2.57 -3.75 15.69
C ASP A 38 -3.70 -4.69 15.25
N LEU A 39 -3.72 -5.90 15.81
CA LEU A 39 -4.76 -6.89 15.52
C LEU A 39 -6.18 -6.36 15.75
N ALA A 40 -6.38 -5.51 16.76
CA ALA A 40 -7.72 -4.97 17.04
C ALA A 40 -8.22 -4.07 15.89
N ARG A 41 -7.33 -3.29 15.28
CA ARG A 41 -7.66 -2.50 14.07
C ARG A 41 -7.91 -3.37 12.84
N ALA A 42 -7.09 -4.39 12.64
CA ALA A 42 -7.30 -5.34 11.55
C ALA A 42 -8.67 -6.02 11.67
N GLU A 43 -9.00 -6.50 12.87
CA GLU A 43 -10.28 -7.17 13.12
C GLU A 43 -11.48 -6.21 13.05
N ALA A 44 -11.34 -4.96 13.49
CA ALA A 44 -12.39 -3.95 13.34
C ALA A 44 -12.71 -3.68 11.85
N THR A 45 -11.68 -3.62 10.99
CA THR A 45 -11.87 -3.51 9.53
C THR A 45 -12.57 -4.74 8.96
N ALA A 46 -12.12 -5.94 9.34
CA ALA A 46 -12.73 -7.19 8.89
C ALA A 46 -14.19 -7.34 9.38
N ALA A 47 -14.47 -6.97 10.62
CA ALA A 47 -15.81 -6.99 11.20
C ALA A 47 -16.79 -6.06 10.45
N THR A 48 -16.31 -4.88 10.05
CA THR A 48 -17.11 -3.94 9.23
C THR A 48 -17.48 -4.57 7.88
N ILE A 49 -16.51 -5.20 7.21
CA ILE A 49 -16.75 -5.88 5.93
C ILE A 49 -17.78 -7.01 6.10
N ARG A 50 -17.65 -7.83 7.14
CA ARG A 50 -18.61 -8.91 7.43
C ARG A 50 -20.01 -8.39 7.74
N ALA A 51 -20.11 -7.27 8.45
CA ALA A 51 -21.38 -6.61 8.72
C ALA A 51 -22.08 -6.08 7.45
N GLU A 52 -21.32 -5.73 6.41
CA GLU A 52 -21.81 -5.35 5.07
C GLU A 52 -22.07 -6.59 4.17
N GLY A 53 -21.92 -7.81 4.69
CA GLY A 53 -22.18 -9.06 3.94
C GLY A 53 -20.98 -9.60 3.15
N GLY A 54 -19.81 -9.01 3.28
CA GLY A 54 -18.56 -9.49 2.67
C GLY A 54 -17.85 -10.54 3.51
N GLU A 55 -16.77 -11.12 2.97
CA GLU A 55 -15.91 -12.06 3.67
C GLU A 55 -14.56 -11.40 3.99
N ALA A 56 -14.19 -11.33 5.27
CA ALA A 56 -12.90 -10.78 5.69
C ALA A 56 -12.43 -11.34 7.03
N HIS A 57 -11.10 -11.43 7.19
CA HIS A 57 -10.41 -11.90 8.39
C HIS A 57 -9.28 -10.95 8.78
N GLY A 58 -9.19 -10.62 10.07
CA GLY A 58 -8.12 -9.80 10.64
C GLY A 58 -6.96 -10.64 11.14
N PHE A 59 -5.72 -10.15 10.91
CA PHE A 59 -4.48 -10.82 11.32
C PHE A 59 -3.51 -9.82 11.95
N ALA A 60 -2.83 -10.23 13.03
CA ALA A 60 -1.65 -9.52 13.50
C ALA A 60 -0.51 -9.71 12.49
N LEU A 61 0.11 -8.60 12.08
CA LEU A 61 1.17 -8.61 11.09
C LEU A 61 2.21 -7.53 11.40
N ASP A 62 3.39 -7.96 11.81
CA ASP A 62 4.58 -7.12 11.79
C ASP A 62 5.32 -7.35 10.45
N VAL A 63 5.25 -6.35 9.57
CA VAL A 63 5.91 -6.43 8.25
C VAL A 63 7.43 -6.43 8.34
N THR A 64 8.02 -6.06 9.48
CA THR A 64 9.47 -6.06 9.70
C THR A 64 10.02 -7.44 10.12
N ASP A 65 9.12 -8.37 10.47
CA ASP A 65 9.47 -9.74 10.84
C ASP A 65 9.09 -10.73 9.73
N ALA A 66 10.08 -11.37 9.15
CA ALA A 66 9.90 -12.34 8.07
C ALA A 66 9.05 -13.57 8.49
N ALA A 67 9.11 -13.98 9.76
CA ALA A 67 8.29 -15.07 10.27
C ALA A 67 6.81 -14.66 10.37
N SER A 68 6.53 -13.45 10.89
CA SER A 68 5.19 -12.87 10.94
C SER A 68 4.58 -12.74 9.54
N VAL A 69 5.36 -12.24 8.57
CA VAL A 69 4.92 -12.10 7.16
C VAL A 69 4.60 -13.46 6.55
N THR A 70 5.46 -14.45 6.75
CA THR A 70 5.23 -15.82 6.22
C THR A 70 3.97 -16.43 6.83
N ALA A 71 3.79 -16.30 8.14
CA ALA A 71 2.62 -16.80 8.84
C ALA A 71 1.32 -16.12 8.35
N PHE A 72 1.36 -14.80 8.09
CA PHE A 72 0.22 -14.06 7.54
C PHE A 72 -0.21 -14.57 6.16
N VAL A 73 0.74 -14.76 5.23
CA VAL A 73 0.44 -15.27 3.89
C VAL A 73 -0.16 -16.68 3.95
N GLN A 74 0.42 -17.56 4.79
CA GLN A 74 -0.09 -18.94 4.96
C GLN A 74 -1.48 -18.97 5.60
N ALA A 75 -1.71 -18.16 6.64
CA ALA A 75 -3.00 -18.06 7.31
C ALA A 75 -4.08 -17.51 6.36
N ALA A 76 -3.75 -16.46 5.59
CA ALA A 76 -4.64 -15.91 4.57
C ALA A 76 -5.02 -16.94 3.51
N GLU A 77 -4.04 -17.70 2.99
CA GLU A 77 -4.31 -18.80 2.05
C GLU A 77 -5.23 -19.86 2.65
N THR A 78 -4.98 -20.24 3.90
CA THR A 78 -5.78 -21.27 4.58
C THR A 78 -7.25 -20.87 4.71
N VAL A 79 -7.53 -19.62 5.07
CA VAL A 79 -8.92 -19.16 5.29
C VAL A 79 -9.61 -18.73 4.02
N LEU A 80 -8.87 -18.16 3.04
CA LEU A 80 -9.45 -17.69 1.79
C LEU A 80 -9.39 -18.75 0.66
N GLY A 81 -8.63 -19.83 0.84
CA GLY A 81 -8.52 -20.95 -0.09
C GLY A 81 -7.71 -20.66 -1.35
N ARG A 82 -7.24 -19.44 -1.56
CA ARG A 82 -6.43 -18.99 -2.70
C ARG A 82 -5.68 -17.70 -2.40
N LEU A 83 -4.78 -17.32 -3.29
CA LEU A 83 -4.06 -16.05 -3.26
C LEU A 83 -4.10 -15.41 -4.65
N ASP A 84 -4.58 -14.16 -4.76
CA ASP A 84 -4.69 -13.47 -6.06
C ASP A 84 -4.01 -12.10 -6.05
N VAL A 85 -4.21 -11.31 -4.99
CA VAL A 85 -3.72 -9.94 -4.89
C VAL A 85 -3.06 -9.70 -3.54
N LEU A 86 -1.88 -9.08 -3.56
CA LEU A 86 -1.26 -8.46 -2.40
C LEU A 86 -1.19 -6.94 -2.57
N VAL A 87 -1.67 -6.20 -1.57
CA VAL A 87 -1.51 -4.75 -1.49
C VAL A 87 -0.62 -4.40 -0.31
N ASN A 88 0.57 -3.88 -0.59
CA ASN A 88 1.52 -3.40 0.42
C ASN A 88 1.21 -1.95 0.78
N SER A 89 0.41 -1.74 1.85
CA SER A 89 0.00 -0.41 2.33
C SER A 89 0.57 -0.05 3.70
N ALA A 90 1.20 -0.98 4.42
CA ALA A 90 1.88 -0.68 5.67
C ALA A 90 2.98 0.36 5.46
N GLY A 91 3.03 1.38 6.31
CA GLY A 91 4.03 2.42 6.20
C GLY A 91 3.97 3.43 7.33
N ILE A 92 5.13 4.02 7.62
CA ILE A 92 5.33 5.08 8.59
C ILE A 92 6.15 6.21 7.97
N ARG A 93 6.22 7.34 8.64
CA ARG A 93 7.07 8.46 8.22
C ARG A 93 7.70 9.17 9.42
N GLU A 94 8.82 9.82 9.18
CA GLU A 94 9.41 10.82 10.08
C GLU A 94 9.15 12.24 9.57
N ILE A 95 9.34 13.22 10.45
CA ILE A 95 9.44 14.64 10.11
C ILE A 95 10.52 15.24 11.00
N VAL A 96 11.74 15.14 10.53
CA VAL A 96 12.94 15.61 11.25
C VAL A 96 14.01 16.04 10.25
N SER A 97 14.80 17.07 10.60
CA SER A 97 15.94 17.51 9.77
C SER A 97 16.91 16.35 9.55
N VAL A 98 17.50 16.28 8.36
CA VAL A 98 18.57 15.29 8.09
C VAL A 98 19.76 15.42 9.05
N LEU A 99 19.98 16.60 9.60
CA LEU A 99 21.05 16.85 10.58
C LEU A 99 20.77 16.22 11.95
N ASP A 100 19.48 16.02 12.29
CA ASP A 100 19.03 15.54 13.58
C ASP A 100 18.42 14.12 13.50
N LEU A 101 18.31 13.54 12.31
CA LEU A 101 17.73 12.21 12.09
C LEU A 101 18.65 11.13 12.69
N SER A 102 18.16 10.43 13.70
CA SER A 102 18.90 9.31 14.29
C SER A 102 18.98 8.11 13.35
N LEU A 103 20.02 7.29 13.50
CA LEU A 103 20.13 6.03 12.76
C LEU A 103 19.01 5.05 13.12
N GLU A 104 18.53 5.08 14.35
CA GLU A 104 17.40 4.26 14.80
C GLU A 104 16.11 4.61 14.04
N GLU A 105 15.74 5.90 13.97
CA GLU A 105 14.56 6.35 13.26
C GLU A 105 14.68 6.12 11.75
N TRP A 106 15.85 6.39 11.16
CA TRP A 106 16.16 6.04 9.77
C TRP A 106 15.91 4.55 9.51
N SER A 107 16.52 3.68 10.33
CA SER A 107 16.41 2.23 10.16
C SER A 107 14.99 1.73 10.35
N ARG A 108 14.24 2.30 11.31
CA ARG A 108 12.83 1.97 11.57
C ARG A 108 11.95 2.28 10.36
N VAL A 109 12.12 3.45 9.74
CA VAL A 109 11.35 3.84 8.55
C VAL A 109 11.67 2.93 7.36
N LEU A 110 12.94 2.63 7.12
CA LEU A 110 13.35 1.71 6.06
C LEU A 110 12.85 0.28 6.31
N ALA A 111 12.93 -0.19 7.56
CA ALA A 111 12.47 -1.54 7.93
C ALA A 111 10.98 -1.73 7.61
N VAL A 112 10.13 -0.77 7.99
CA VAL A 112 8.69 -0.86 7.73
C VAL A 112 8.38 -0.65 6.24
N ASN A 113 8.83 0.47 5.66
CA ASN A 113 8.35 0.90 4.35
C ASN A 113 8.95 0.12 3.19
N LEU A 114 10.25 -0.22 3.28
CA LEU A 114 10.99 -0.85 2.19
C LEU A 114 11.20 -2.34 2.45
N THR A 115 11.83 -2.70 3.55
CA THR A 115 12.10 -4.11 3.88
C THR A 115 10.78 -4.87 4.06
N GLY A 116 9.79 -4.28 4.75
CA GLY A 116 8.47 -4.89 4.93
C GLY A 116 7.73 -5.11 3.61
N THR A 117 7.77 -4.13 2.70
CA THR A 117 7.21 -4.29 1.34
C THR A 117 7.92 -5.42 0.59
N PHE A 118 9.25 -5.51 0.68
CA PHE A 118 10.02 -6.60 0.07
C PHE A 118 9.64 -7.96 0.67
N LEU A 119 9.63 -8.10 1.99
CA LEU A 119 9.33 -9.37 2.67
C LEU A 119 7.93 -9.89 2.32
N ALA A 120 6.92 -9.02 2.36
CA ALA A 120 5.54 -9.41 2.03
C ALA A 120 5.42 -9.80 0.55
N SER A 121 6.00 -9.02 -0.36
CA SER A 121 6.01 -9.34 -1.79
C SER A 121 6.73 -10.65 -2.09
N GLN A 122 7.89 -10.89 -1.44
CA GLN A 122 8.66 -12.12 -1.62
C GLN A 122 7.90 -13.35 -1.09
N ALA A 123 7.32 -13.28 0.11
CA ALA A 123 6.57 -14.39 0.69
C ALA A 123 5.36 -14.75 -0.18
N PHE A 124 4.61 -13.74 -0.63
CA PHE A 124 3.46 -13.90 -1.51
C PHE A 124 3.88 -14.50 -2.88
N ALA A 125 4.89 -13.93 -3.54
CA ALA A 125 5.36 -14.41 -4.83
C ALA A 125 5.90 -15.84 -4.75
N ARG A 126 6.70 -16.18 -3.72
CA ARG A 126 7.18 -17.56 -3.50
C ARG A 126 6.03 -18.55 -3.39
N ARG A 127 4.94 -18.15 -2.71
CA ARG A 127 3.80 -19.04 -2.56
C ARG A 127 3.06 -19.24 -3.88
N LEU A 128 2.83 -18.18 -4.67
CA LEU A 128 2.23 -18.29 -6.01
C LEU A 128 3.06 -19.17 -6.94
N VAL A 129 4.38 -18.98 -6.98
CA VAL A 129 5.28 -19.83 -7.78
C VAL A 129 5.20 -21.30 -7.35
N ALA A 130 5.14 -21.58 -6.05
CA ALA A 130 5.01 -22.95 -5.55
C ALA A 130 3.66 -23.59 -5.91
N LEU A 131 2.60 -22.78 -6.03
CA LEU A 131 1.26 -23.23 -6.45
C LEU A 131 1.10 -23.29 -7.98
N GLY A 132 2.01 -22.66 -8.74
CA GLY A 132 1.87 -22.53 -10.20
C GLY A 132 0.69 -21.62 -10.60
N THR A 133 0.41 -20.58 -9.79
CA THR A 133 -0.72 -19.67 -10.01
C THR A 133 -0.24 -18.25 -10.29
N ASP A 134 -1.01 -17.51 -11.08
CA ASP A 134 -0.80 -16.09 -11.37
C ASP A 134 -1.15 -15.22 -10.17
N GLY A 135 -0.65 -13.98 -10.15
CA GLY A 135 -1.00 -13.02 -9.11
C GLY A 135 -0.63 -11.58 -9.38
N ARG A 136 -1.02 -10.72 -8.47
CA ARG A 136 -0.82 -9.26 -8.60
C ARG A 136 -0.36 -8.67 -7.29
N ILE A 137 0.67 -7.83 -7.37
CA ILE A 137 1.21 -7.08 -6.24
C ILE A 137 1.06 -5.59 -6.55
N VAL A 138 0.45 -4.84 -5.65
CA VAL A 138 0.39 -3.38 -5.74
C VAL A 138 1.04 -2.76 -4.51
N ASN A 139 2.11 -2.02 -4.73
CA ASN A 139 2.88 -1.36 -3.69
C ASN A 139 2.41 0.09 -3.50
N LEU A 140 2.28 0.53 -2.25
CA LEU A 140 2.03 1.94 -1.94
C LEU A 140 3.37 2.70 -1.85
N ALA A 141 3.76 3.32 -2.97
CA ALA A 141 4.85 4.27 -3.03
C ALA A 141 4.42 5.64 -2.46
N SER A 142 4.82 6.73 -3.08
CA SER A 142 4.44 8.12 -2.79
C SER A 142 4.92 8.99 -3.94
N THR A 143 4.38 10.19 -4.11
CA THR A 143 5.04 11.26 -4.89
C THR A 143 6.48 11.49 -4.40
N LEU A 144 6.76 11.29 -3.12
CA LEU A 144 8.12 11.34 -2.55
C LEU A 144 8.98 10.09 -2.86
N GLY A 145 8.50 9.17 -3.67
CA GLY A 145 9.28 8.11 -4.30
C GLY A 145 9.80 8.47 -5.69
N ILE A 146 9.36 9.62 -6.25
CA ILE A 146 9.76 10.17 -7.55
C ILE A 146 10.16 11.66 -7.46
N SER A 147 10.05 12.25 -6.27
CA SER A 147 10.44 13.61 -5.92
C SER A 147 10.95 13.65 -4.48
N ALA A 148 11.19 14.83 -3.92
CA ALA A 148 11.64 14.96 -2.53
C ALA A 148 10.95 16.12 -1.80
N ALA A 149 11.00 16.07 -0.47
CA ALA A 149 10.61 17.18 0.40
C ALA A 149 11.58 17.25 1.60
N PRO A 150 11.82 18.43 2.17
CA PRO A 150 12.68 18.57 3.34
C PRO A 150 12.12 17.83 4.56
N ASN A 151 13.00 17.46 5.48
CA ASN A 151 12.68 16.76 6.73
C ASN A 151 12.01 15.39 6.54
N ARG A 152 12.36 14.67 5.46
CA ARG A 152 11.78 13.37 5.05
C ARG A 152 12.85 12.41 4.51
N ALA A 153 14.08 12.45 5.02
CA ALA A 153 15.19 11.73 4.41
C ALA A 153 14.96 10.21 4.34
N ALA A 154 14.56 9.58 5.45
CA ALA A 154 14.30 8.14 5.48
C ALA A 154 13.04 7.77 4.67
N TYR A 155 11.98 8.56 4.79
CA TYR A 155 10.74 8.33 4.02
C TYR A 155 10.98 8.44 2.52
N VAL A 156 11.66 9.49 2.05
CA VAL A 156 12.04 9.68 0.64
C VAL A 156 12.86 8.50 0.16
N ALA A 157 13.92 8.12 0.88
CA ALA A 157 14.76 6.98 0.55
C ALA A 157 13.93 5.68 0.46
N SER A 158 13.08 5.43 1.46
CA SER A 158 12.22 4.23 1.47
C SER A 158 11.28 4.17 0.27
N LYS A 159 10.64 5.30 -0.09
CA LYS A 159 9.67 5.33 -1.20
C LYS A 159 10.32 5.28 -2.57
N HIS A 160 11.53 5.83 -2.74
CA HIS A 160 12.37 5.58 -3.93
C HIS A 160 12.77 4.10 -4.03
N GLY A 161 13.12 3.47 -2.91
CA GLY A 161 13.39 2.03 -2.84
C GLY A 161 12.17 1.21 -3.27
N VAL A 162 10.96 1.55 -2.81
CA VAL A 162 9.71 0.88 -3.24
C VAL A 162 9.48 1.01 -4.74
N VAL A 163 9.74 2.17 -5.33
CA VAL A 163 9.70 2.36 -6.79
C VAL A 163 10.71 1.45 -7.50
N GLY A 164 11.93 1.36 -6.95
CA GLY A 164 13.00 0.51 -7.49
C GLY A 164 12.62 -0.98 -7.47
N ILE A 165 12.24 -1.52 -6.30
CA ILE A 165 11.89 -2.94 -6.19
C ILE A 165 10.61 -3.30 -6.95
N THR A 166 9.67 -2.37 -7.13
CA THR A 166 8.48 -2.60 -7.96
C THR A 166 8.86 -2.91 -9.39
N LYS A 167 9.79 -2.15 -9.97
CA LYS A 167 10.27 -2.37 -11.35
C LYS A 167 11.09 -3.64 -11.48
N GLU A 168 11.97 -3.87 -10.52
CA GLU A 168 12.82 -5.07 -10.49
C GLU A 168 11.96 -6.33 -10.40
N MET A 169 11.06 -6.43 -9.43
CA MET A 169 10.18 -7.59 -9.27
C MET A 169 9.22 -7.77 -10.45
N ALA A 170 8.78 -6.70 -11.11
CA ALA A 170 7.98 -6.78 -12.32
C ALA A 170 8.72 -7.45 -13.48
N LEU A 171 10.02 -7.19 -13.61
CA LEU A 171 10.87 -7.83 -14.62
C LEU A 171 11.16 -9.30 -14.28
N GLU A 172 11.46 -9.59 -12.99
CA GLU A 172 11.84 -10.95 -12.56
C GLU A 172 10.64 -11.91 -12.54
N LEU A 173 9.46 -11.42 -12.19
CA LEU A 173 8.28 -12.25 -11.94
C LEU A 173 7.26 -12.27 -13.09
N GLY A 174 7.46 -11.43 -14.11
CA GLY A 174 6.50 -11.27 -15.21
C GLY A 174 6.28 -12.55 -16.03
N ASP A 175 7.33 -13.32 -16.29
CA ASP A 175 7.26 -14.60 -16.99
C ASP A 175 6.64 -15.74 -16.16
N ARG A 176 6.42 -15.48 -14.86
CA ARG A 176 5.74 -16.38 -13.91
C ARG A 176 4.27 -15.98 -13.69
N GLY A 177 3.72 -15.09 -14.51
CA GLY A 177 2.35 -14.64 -14.39
C GLY A 177 2.09 -13.67 -13.22
N ILE A 178 3.14 -13.13 -12.57
CA ILE A 178 2.99 -12.23 -11.43
C ILE A 178 3.28 -10.80 -11.86
N ARG A 179 2.28 -9.94 -11.80
CA ARG A 179 2.41 -8.51 -12.11
C ARG A 179 2.69 -7.70 -10.85
N VAL A 180 3.62 -6.76 -10.94
CA VAL A 180 3.99 -5.91 -9.81
C VAL A 180 3.94 -4.44 -10.25
N ASN A 181 3.08 -3.65 -9.58
CA ASN A 181 2.90 -2.24 -9.87
C ASN A 181 2.93 -1.42 -8.57
N ALA A 182 3.01 -0.10 -8.68
CA ALA A 182 2.89 0.78 -7.53
C ALA A 182 1.96 1.97 -7.82
N VAL A 183 1.31 2.46 -6.76
CA VAL A 183 0.64 3.75 -6.75
C VAL A 183 1.49 4.75 -5.99
N ALA A 184 1.63 5.97 -6.52
CA ALA A 184 2.37 7.08 -5.92
C ALA A 184 1.40 8.24 -5.57
N PRO A 185 0.78 8.22 -4.36
CA PRO A 185 -0.17 9.23 -3.96
C PRO A 185 0.50 10.58 -3.63
N GLY A 186 -0.24 11.67 -3.84
CA GLY A 186 0.03 12.97 -3.23
C GLY A 186 -0.36 12.99 -1.75
N VAL A 187 -0.80 14.15 -1.24
CA VAL A 187 -1.29 14.22 0.14
C VAL A 187 -2.71 13.64 0.22
N VAL A 188 -2.87 12.63 1.06
CA VAL A 188 -4.14 11.94 1.32
C VAL A 188 -4.55 12.17 2.76
N ARG A 189 -5.83 12.42 3.03
CA ARG A 189 -6.35 12.61 4.38
C ARG A 189 -6.45 11.26 5.11
N THR A 190 -5.51 11.00 6.01
CA THR A 190 -5.38 9.76 6.78
C THR A 190 -4.96 10.09 8.21
N PRO A 191 -5.02 9.15 9.17
CA PRO A 191 -4.45 9.37 10.50
C PRO A 191 -2.99 9.84 10.48
N MET A 192 -2.18 9.37 9.51
CA MET A 192 -0.79 9.80 9.33
C MET A 192 -0.64 11.28 8.98
N THR A 193 -1.61 11.87 8.30
CA THR A 193 -1.55 13.25 7.76
C THR A 193 -2.47 14.22 8.49
N GLU A 194 -3.32 13.75 9.41
CA GLU A 194 -4.39 14.53 10.04
C GLU A 194 -3.92 15.86 10.64
N ARG A 195 -2.71 15.88 11.23
CA ARG A 195 -2.14 17.11 11.79
C ARG A 195 -1.97 18.26 10.79
N TYR A 196 -1.84 17.98 9.48
CA TYR A 196 -1.75 19.03 8.47
C TYR A 196 -3.06 19.76 8.26
N PHE A 197 -4.17 19.09 8.51
CA PHE A 197 -5.51 19.63 8.32
C PHE A 197 -6.01 20.43 9.52
N GLN A 198 -5.33 20.28 10.67
CA GLN A 198 -5.59 21.07 11.87
C GLN A 198 -4.95 22.46 11.81
N ASP A 199 -3.96 22.66 10.93
CA ASP A 199 -3.30 23.95 10.68
C ASP A 199 -3.81 24.57 9.37
N PRO A 200 -4.51 25.72 9.41
CA PRO A 200 -5.04 26.38 8.21
C PRO A 200 -3.96 26.75 7.19
N VAL A 201 -2.76 27.12 7.64
CA VAL A 201 -1.62 27.48 6.77
C VAL A 201 -1.14 26.25 6.02
N GLN A 202 -0.90 25.13 6.72
CA GLN A 202 -0.49 23.88 6.09
C GLN A 202 -1.58 23.33 5.16
N SER A 203 -2.84 23.40 5.57
CA SER A 203 -3.98 23.02 4.72
C SER A 203 -4.00 23.83 3.41
N GLN A 204 -3.71 25.14 3.48
CA GLN A 204 -3.65 25.97 2.28
C GLN A 204 -2.48 25.58 1.38
N VAL A 205 -1.29 25.36 1.95
CA VAL A 205 -0.12 24.88 1.18
C VAL A 205 -0.45 23.56 0.45
N ILE A 206 -1.14 22.62 1.13
CA ILE A 206 -1.54 21.38 0.49
C ILE A 206 -2.49 21.61 -0.68
N ARG A 207 -3.45 22.53 -0.57
CA ARG A 207 -4.32 22.87 -1.69
C ARG A 207 -3.54 23.49 -2.86
N ASP A 208 -2.57 24.33 -2.56
CA ASP A 208 -1.82 25.07 -3.58
C ASP A 208 -0.84 24.20 -4.37
N ILE A 209 -0.27 23.18 -3.75
CA ILE A 209 0.65 22.26 -4.44
C ILE A 209 -0.06 21.26 -5.34
N HIS A 210 -1.36 20.99 -5.14
CA HIS A 210 -2.14 20.11 -6.01
C HIS A 210 -2.87 20.92 -7.09
N ALA A 211 -2.73 20.55 -8.34
CA ALA A 211 -3.39 21.26 -9.45
C ALA A 211 -4.92 21.24 -9.29
N VAL A 212 -5.48 20.19 -8.70
CA VAL A 212 -6.93 20.05 -8.41
C VAL A 212 -7.39 20.89 -7.21
N GLY A 213 -6.49 21.56 -6.48
CA GLY A 213 -6.82 22.50 -5.39
C GLY A 213 -7.29 21.84 -4.10
N ARG A 214 -7.04 20.56 -3.91
CA ARG A 214 -7.41 19.81 -2.68
C ARG A 214 -6.48 18.61 -2.45
N TRP A 215 -6.57 18.02 -1.28
CA TRP A 215 -5.99 16.69 -0.99
C TRP A 215 -6.89 15.57 -1.53
N ALA A 216 -6.35 14.36 -1.55
CA ALA A 216 -7.14 13.17 -1.86
C ALA A 216 -7.78 12.56 -0.61
N GLU A 217 -8.93 11.93 -0.80
CA GLU A 217 -9.50 11.01 0.18
C GLU A 217 -8.94 9.59 -0.05
N PRO A 218 -8.82 8.76 1.00
CA PRO A 218 -8.25 7.41 0.88
C PRO A 218 -8.95 6.53 -0.17
N ALA A 219 -10.25 6.71 -0.36
CA ALA A 219 -11.02 5.97 -1.37
C ALA A 219 -10.55 6.25 -2.81
N GLU A 220 -10.07 7.46 -3.11
CA GLU A 220 -9.59 7.80 -4.45
C GLU A 220 -8.30 7.04 -4.78
N VAL A 221 -7.43 6.87 -3.78
CA VAL A 221 -6.21 6.06 -3.92
C VAL A 221 -6.54 4.56 -3.99
N ALA A 222 -7.50 4.10 -3.19
CA ALA A 222 -7.96 2.71 -3.23
C ALA A 222 -8.49 2.32 -4.62
N HIS A 223 -9.23 3.19 -5.31
CA HIS A 223 -9.68 2.95 -6.68
C HIS A 223 -8.52 2.73 -7.66
N ALA A 224 -7.45 3.53 -7.55
CA ALA A 224 -6.26 3.39 -8.39
C ALA A 224 -5.49 2.09 -8.09
N ILE A 225 -5.42 1.70 -6.81
CA ILE A 225 -4.83 0.41 -6.39
C ILE A 225 -5.62 -0.75 -7.00
N LEU A 226 -6.94 -0.74 -6.88
CA LEU A 226 -7.80 -1.79 -7.43
C LEU A 226 -7.73 -1.83 -8.96
N PHE A 227 -7.64 -0.68 -9.64
CA PHE A 227 -7.40 -0.65 -11.09
C PHE A 227 -6.13 -1.41 -11.47
N LEU A 228 -5.01 -1.19 -10.79
CA LEU A 228 -3.76 -1.92 -11.07
C LEU A 228 -3.84 -3.40 -10.68
N ALA A 229 -4.69 -3.75 -9.71
CA ALA A 229 -4.91 -5.11 -9.23
C ALA A 229 -5.90 -5.90 -10.09
N GLU A 230 -6.65 -5.26 -10.97
CA GLU A 230 -7.68 -5.90 -11.80
C GLU A 230 -7.07 -6.89 -12.79
N GLU A 231 -7.72 -8.04 -12.97
CA GLU A 231 -7.24 -9.11 -13.86
C GLU A 231 -7.18 -8.66 -15.32
N GLY A 232 -8.19 -7.91 -15.78
CA GLY A 232 -8.28 -7.40 -17.15
C GLY A 232 -7.14 -6.50 -17.59
N ASN A 233 -6.34 -5.96 -16.64
CA ASN A 233 -5.17 -5.12 -16.91
C ASN A 233 -3.87 -5.93 -17.09
N GLY A 234 -3.94 -7.09 -17.72
CA GLY A 234 -2.87 -8.07 -17.82
C GLY A 234 -1.54 -7.59 -18.43
N PHE A 235 -1.54 -6.48 -19.18
CA PHE A 235 -0.35 -5.93 -19.81
C PHE A 235 0.29 -4.76 -19.04
N ILE A 236 -0.20 -4.47 -17.80
CA ILE A 236 0.35 -3.43 -16.94
C ILE A 236 1.20 -4.09 -15.85
N THR A 237 2.54 -3.97 -15.95
CA THR A 237 3.49 -4.37 -14.92
C THR A 237 4.67 -3.39 -14.88
N GLY A 238 5.28 -3.17 -13.71
CA GLY A 238 6.36 -2.20 -13.49
C GLY A 238 5.90 -0.73 -13.50
N ALA A 239 4.60 -0.48 -13.60
CA ALA A 239 4.06 0.87 -13.63
C ALA A 239 4.11 1.54 -12.25
N ILE A 240 4.38 2.85 -12.25
CA ILE A 240 4.28 3.73 -11.09
C ILE A 240 3.17 4.75 -11.40
N LEU A 241 1.96 4.47 -10.95
CA LEU A 241 0.79 5.30 -11.21
C LEU A 241 0.72 6.45 -10.19
N THR A 242 0.94 7.68 -10.64
CA THR A 242 0.75 8.86 -9.79
C THR A 242 -0.73 9.14 -9.57
N VAL A 243 -1.12 9.33 -8.29
CA VAL A 243 -2.47 9.72 -7.87
C VAL A 243 -2.32 10.94 -6.96
N ASP A 244 -1.92 12.05 -7.54
CA ASP A 244 -1.36 13.20 -6.83
C ASP A 244 -2.06 14.53 -7.14
N GLY A 245 -3.19 14.51 -7.80
CA GLY A 245 -3.92 15.73 -8.16
C GLY A 245 -3.09 16.73 -8.96
N GLY A 246 -2.07 16.24 -9.69
CA GLY A 246 -1.19 17.07 -10.51
C GLY A 246 -0.06 17.76 -9.75
N TRP A 247 0.30 17.29 -8.55
CA TRP A 247 1.40 17.88 -7.78
C TRP A 247 2.75 17.75 -8.51
N THR A 248 3.05 16.61 -9.09
CA THR A 248 4.38 16.33 -9.67
C THR A 248 4.56 16.80 -11.10
N ILE A 249 3.50 17.25 -11.80
CA ILE A 249 3.58 17.66 -13.21
C ILE A 249 4.05 19.12 -13.41
N GLY A 250 4.05 19.94 -12.36
CA GLY A 250 4.48 21.34 -12.45
C GLY A 250 4.03 22.20 -11.27
N LYS A 251 4.26 23.50 -11.38
CA LYS A 251 3.79 24.51 -10.42
C LYS A 251 2.79 25.43 -11.09
N LYS A 252 1.73 25.81 -10.38
CA LYS A 252 0.89 26.96 -10.79
C LYS A 252 1.73 28.23 -10.64
N MET A 253 1.85 29.00 -11.70
CA MET A 253 2.44 30.35 -11.68
C MET A 253 1.41 31.35 -11.21
#